data_c989eaa16e6fb0220badd1f279e3730a
#
_entry.id   c989eaa16e6fb0220badd1f279e3730a
#
_cell.length_a   1.000
_cell.length_b   1.000
_cell.length_c   1.000
_cell.angle_alpha   90.00
_cell.angle_beta   90.00
_cell.angle_gamma   90.00
#
_symmetry.space_group_name_H-M   'P 1'
#
loop_
_entity.id
_entity.type
_entity.pdbx_description
1 polymer ?
#
loop_
_entity_poly.entity_id
_entity_poly.type
_entity_poly.pdbx_seq_one_letter_code
_entity_poly.pdbx_strand_id
1 'polypeptide(L)'
;MPRVAAVDCGTNSIRLLVADVTVREDGSAWLRDVHREMRINRLGQGVDATGRLAPESLARTREAMNAYAEMLRRHGVAVGPDTVRVCATSATRDAENREEFFGAVREVIGVDAEVITGDEEARLSFAGAVADLDPDEGPFVVADVGGGSTELVTGTWDAVNAEITGARSTDVGCVRLTEKFLHDDPPSAAQTAEAEEFTRATLAPAFTEVAVGDVQTWVAVAGTATTLAAVAMDLRTYDPERIHLSRLGLDDVRATARRLEGMPRDERAALGPMHPGRVDVIGGGSLVMRVLADELAERADITELVISEHDILDGIARALAARW
;
A
#
# COMPACT_ATOMS: atom_id res chain seq x y z
N MET A 1 23.36 15.82 -6.86
CA MET A 1 22.72 14.92 -5.89
C MET A 1 22.49 13.59 -6.59
N PRO A 2 22.80 12.48 -5.97
CA PRO A 2 22.44 11.19 -6.51
C PRO A 2 20.90 11.07 -6.61
N ARG A 3 20.45 10.34 -7.63
CA ARG A 3 19.04 10.17 -7.92
C ARG A 3 18.70 8.68 -7.97
N VAL A 4 17.66 8.27 -7.25
CA VAL A 4 17.17 6.91 -7.20
C VAL A 4 15.78 6.81 -7.81
N ALA A 5 15.41 5.59 -8.19
CA ALA A 5 14.04 5.27 -8.55
C ALA A 5 13.59 3.97 -7.86
N ALA A 6 12.46 4.05 -7.22
CA ALA A 6 11.74 2.91 -6.66
C ALA A 6 10.55 2.58 -7.53
N VAL A 7 10.36 1.30 -7.83
CA VAL A 7 9.16 0.79 -8.49
C VAL A 7 8.56 -0.28 -7.60
N ASP A 8 7.29 -0.12 -7.26
CA ASP A 8 6.50 -1.10 -6.53
C ASP A 8 5.43 -1.71 -7.45
N CYS A 9 5.47 -3.02 -7.61
CA CYS A 9 4.52 -3.79 -8.41
C CYS A 9 3.57 -4.56 -7.49
N GLY A 10 2.50 -3.88 -7.07
CA GLY A 10 1.46 -4.45 -6.25
C GLY A 10 0.40 -5.23 -7.02
N THR A 11 -0.54 -5.82 -6.30
CA THR A 11 -1.66 -6.62 -6.85
C THR A 11 -2.59 -5.80 -7.75
N ASN A 12 -2.88 -4.54 -7.38
CA ASN A 12 -3.82 -3.67 -8.11
C ASN A 12 -3.14 -2.57 -8.94
N SER A 13 -2.01 -2.08 -8.47
CA SER A 13 -1.30 -0.93 -9.07
C SER A 13 0.19 -1.16 -9.16
N ILE A 14 0.82 -0.50 -10.13
CA ILE A 14 2.27 -0.32 -10.22
C ILE A 14 2.58 1.14 -9.98
N ARG A 15 3.63 1.43 -9.20
CA ARG A 15 3.98 2.78 -8.77
C ARG A 15 5.44 3.07 -9.05
N LEU A 16 5.75 4.33 -9.33
CA LEU A 16 7.10 4.85 -9.55
C LEU A 16 7.34 6.06 -8.65
N LEU A 17 8.46 6.07 -7.97
CA LEU A 17 9.06 7.23 -7.33
C LEU A 17 10.45 7.47 -7.91
N VAL A 18 10.69 8.68 -8.40
CA VAL A 18 12.04 9.18 -8.69
C VAL A 18 12.36 10.24 -7.65
N ALA A 19 13.42 10.08 -6.90
CA ALA A 19 13.80 11.02 -5.85
C ALA A 19 15.28 11.40 -5.90
N ASP A 20 15.56 12.66 -5.57
CA ASP A 20 16.91 13.11 -5.24
C ASP A 20 17.22 12.73 -3.80
N VAL A 21 18.42 12.21 -3.57
CA VAL A 21 18.87 11.77 -2.25
C VAL A 21 19.88 12.74 -1.68
N THR A 22 19.69 13.15 -0.44
CA THR A 22 20.68 13.86 0.36
C THR A 22 20.98 13.05 1.61
N VAL A 23 22.20 12.53 1.73
CA VAL A 23 22.67 11.88 2.95
C VAL A 23 23.23 12.97 3.86
N ARG A 24 22.76 13.02 5.10
CA ARG A 24 23.22 13.97 6.14
C ARG A 24 24.39 13.39 6.91
N GLU A 25 25.06 14.25 7.70
CA GLU A 25 26.22 13.86 8.52
C GLU A 25 25.85 12.82 9.61
N ASP A 26 24.60 12.80 10.05
CA ASP A 26 24.07 11.81 10.99
C ASP A 26 23.72 10.46 10.35
N GLY A 27 23.93 10.31 9.03
CA GLY A 27 23.61 9.11 8.27
C GLY A 27 22.16 9.04 7.80
N SER A 28 21.31 10.01 8.16
CA SER A 28 19.93 10.06 7.68
C SER A 28 19.88 10.37 6.19
N ALA A 29 19.00 9.70 5.46
CA ALA A 29 18.72 9.99 4.06
C ALA A 29 17.43 10.82 3.95
N TRP A 30 17.57 12.03 3.41
CA TRP A 30 16.43 12.84 3.03
C TRP A 30 16.13 12.64 1.55
N LEU A 31 14.86 12.36 1.25
CA LEU A 31 14.36 12.19 -0.11
C LEU A 31 13.59 13.43 -0.53
N ARG A 32 13.83 13.87 -1.75
CA ARG A 32 13.03 14.91 -2.41
C ARG A 32 12.41 14.32 -3.66
N ASP A 33 11.10 14.23 -3.67
CA ASP A 33 10.35 13.75 -4.84
C ASP A 33 10.67 14.61 -6.06
N VAL A 34 11.04 13.94 -7.14
CA VAL A 34 11.22 14.54 -8.47
C VAL A 34 10.05 14.16 -9.37
N HIS A 35 9.57 12.92 -9.22
CA HIS A 35 8.40 12.41 -9.93
C HIS A 35 7.80 11.25 -9.16
N ARG A 36 6.48 11.31 -8.93
CA ARG A 36 5.69 10.23 -8.34
C ARG A 36 4.50 9.93 -9.26
N GLU A 37 4.32 8.67 -9.62
CA GLU A 37 3.26 8.25 -10.52
C GLU A 37 2.72 6.88 -10.11
N MET A 38 1.40 6.68 -10.29
CA MET A 38 0.72 5.42 -10.07
C MET A 38 -0.12 5.06 -11.30
N ARG A 39 -0.10 3.79 -11.70
CA ARG A 39 -0.96 3.23 -12.75
C ARG A 39 -1.66 1.98 -12.25
N ILE A 40 -2.94 1.86 -12.59
CA ILE A 40 -3.72 0.65 -12.29
C ILE A 40 -3.41 -0.39 -13.37
N ASN A 41 -2.76 -1.49 -12.97
CA ASN A 41 -2.40 -2.60 -13.86
C ASN A 41 -3.19 -3.88 -13.55
N ARG A 42 -3.79 -3.99 -12.34
CA ARG A 42 -4.53 -5.18 -11.87
C ARG A 42 -3.74 -6.48 -12.10
N LEU A 43 -2.45 -6.46 -11.72
CA LEU A 43 -1.55 -7.60 -11.95
C LEU A 43 -2.07 -8.88 -11.30
N GLY A 44 -2.65 -8.75 -10.10
CA GLY A 44 -3.17 -9.88 -9.34
C GLY A 44 -4.61 -10.30 -9.66
N GLN A 45 -5.25 -9.69 -10.67
CA GLN A 45 -6.63 -10.05 -11.01
C GLN A 45 -6.73 -11.53 -11.39
N GLY A 46 -7.56 -12.28 -10.66
CA GLY A 46 -7.81 -13.70 -10.87
C GLY A 46 -6.68 -14.63 -10.40
N VAL A 47 -5.61 -14.14 -9.79
CA VAL A 47 -4.49 -14.98 -9.32
C VAL A 47 -4.95 -15.97 -8.26
N ASP A 48 -5.78 -15.56 -7.31
CA ASP A 48 -6.33 -16.45 -6.27
C ASP A 48 -7.06 -17.68 -6.83
N ALA A 49 -7.78 -17.49 -7.95
CA ALA A 49 -8.54 -18.56 -8.57
C ALA A 49 -7.70 -19.44 -9.51
N THR A 50 -6.66 -18.88 -10.13
CA THR A 50 -5.92 -19.53 -11.22
C THR A 50 -4.49 -19.91 -10.88
N GLY A 51 -3.89 -19.31 -9.84
CA GLY A 51 -2.47 -19.39 -9.52
C GLY A 51 -1.57 -18.73 -10.56
N ARG A 52 -2.11 -17.91 -11.47
CA ARG A 52 -1.35 -17.35 -12.60
C ARG A 52 -1.67 -15.89 -12.88
N LEU A 53 -0.66 -15.13 -13.28
CA LEU A 53 -0.81 -13.78 -13.83
C LEU A 53 -1.49 -13.89 -15.21
N ALA A 54 -2.60 -13.18 -15.40
CA ALA A 54 -3.32 -13.16 -16.67
C ALA A 54 -2.52 -12.42 -17.76
N PRO A 55 -2.56 -12.87 -19.03
CA PRO A 55 -1.85 -12.23 -20.12
C PRO A 55 -2.20 -10.74 -20.28
N GLU A 56 -3.46 -10.38 -20.07
CA GLU A 56 -3.93 -8.99 -20.16
C GLU A 56 -3.38 -8.14 -19.03
N SER A 57 -3.20 -8.70 -17.83
CA SER A 57 -2.59 -8.02 -16.68
C SER A 57 -1.10 -7.81 -16.91
N LEU A 58 -0.39 -8.80 -17.45
CA LEU A 58 1.00 -8.68 -17.86
C LEU A 58 1.18 -7.61 -18.95
N ALA A 59 0.28 -7.57 -19.95
CA ALA A 59 0.31 -6.56 -21.01
C ALA A 59 0.13 -5.13 -20.45
N ARG A 60 -0.85 -4.90 -19.57
CA ARG A 60 -1.05 -3.60 -18.89
C ARG A 60 0.16 -3.22 -18.04
N THR A 61 0.75 -4.17 -17.34
CA THR A 61 1.93 -3.94 -16.52
C THR A 61 3.14 -3.57 -17.39
N ARG A 62 3.33 -4.24 -18.53
CA ARG A 62 4.39 -3.92 -19.49
C ARG A 62 4.20 -2.51 -20.08
N GLU A 63 2.97 -2.11 -20.39
CA GLU A 63 2.66 -0.75 -20.86
C GLU A 63 3.04 0.30 -19.81
N ALA A 64 2.67 0.07 -18.54
CA ALA A 64 3.05 0.94 -17.43
C ALA A 64 4.58 1.04 -17.27
N MET A 65 5.29 -0.10 -17.33
CA MET A 65 6.75 -0.13 -17.26
C MET A 65 7.42 0.60 -18.42
N ASN A 66 6.88 0.55 -19.64
CA ASN A 66 7.39 1.34 -20.76
C ASN A 66 7.30 2.84 -20.49
N ALA A 67 6.19 3.31 -19.93
CA ALA A 67 6.04 4.71 -19.53
C ALA A 67 7.05 5.07 -18.42
N TYR A 68 7.26 4.19 -17.43
CA TYR A 68 8.23 4.41 -16.36
C TYR A 68 9.67 4.46 -16.88
N ALA A 69 10.06 3.58 -17.81
CA ALA A 69 11.36 3.65 -18.47
C ALA A 69 11.58 4.99 -19.18
N GLU A 70 10.54 5.57 -19.78
CA GLU A 70 10.58 6.93 -20.35
C GLU A 70 10.79 7.98 -19.25
N MET A 71 10.08 7.88 -18.10
CA MET A 71 10.25 8.81 -16.98
C MET A 71 11.65 8.71 -16.39
N LEU A 72 12.21 7.51 -16.22
CA LEU A 72 13.59 7.33 -15.76
C LEU A 72 14.58 8.07 -16.67
N ARG A 73 14.45 7.90 -18.00
CA ARG A 73 15.30 8.63 -18.98
C ARG A 73 15.09 10.14 -18.92
N ARG A 74 13.84 10.60 -18.89
CA ARG A 74 13.46 12.01 -18.82
C ARG A 74 14.03 12.70 -17.59
N HIS A 75 14.02 12.01 -16.46
CA HIS A 75 14.55 12.54 -15.21
C HIS A 75 16.04 12.23 -14.98
N GLY A 76 16.73 11.65 -15.97
CA GLY A 76 18.17 11.42 -15.93
C GLY A 76 18.61 10.40 -14.87
N VAL A 77 17.77 9.39 -14.58
CA VAL A 77 18.15 8.28 -13.70
C VAL A 77 19.12 7.38 -14.46
N ALA A 78 20.32 7.18 -13.91
CA ALA A 78 21.27 6.19 -14.42
C ALA A 78 20.79 4.81 -13.99
N VAL A 79 20.21 4.03 -14.94
CA VAL A 79 19.62 2.74 -14.61
C VAL A 79 20.70 1.71 -14.24
N GLY A 80 20.59 1.19 -13.03
CA GLY A 80 21.47 0.16 -12.48
C GLY A 80 20.99 -0.31 -11.11
N PRO A 81 21.56 -1.39 -10.56
CA PRO A 81 21.09 -2.02 -9.31
C PRO A 81 21.24 -1.14 -8.07
N ASP A 82 22.11 -0.12 -8.11
CA ASP A 82 22.31 0.82 -7.01
C ASP A 82 21.41 2.07 -7.10
N THR A 83 20.72 2.24 -8.22
CA THR A 83 19.92 3.45 -8.50
C THR A 83 18.46 3.16 -8.80
N VAL A 84 18.12 1.95 -9.24
CA VAL A 84 16.75 1.52 -9.54
C VAL A 84 16.46 0.20 -8.84
N ARG A 85 15.40 0.16 -8.05
CA ARG A 85 14.91 -1.06 -7.42
C ARG A 85 13.46 -1.30 -7.81
N VAL A 86 13.18 -2.50 -8.31
CA VAL A 86 11.83 -2.95 -8.67
C VAL A 86 11.42 -4.06 -7.72
N CYS A 87 10.48 -3.76 -6.83
CA CYS A 87 9.90 -4.74 -5.90
C CYS A 87 8.55 -5.22 -6.43
N ALA A 88 8.30 -6.52 -6.28
CA ALA A 88 7.03 -7.14 -6.58
C ALA A 88 6.51 -7.87 -5.33
N THR A 89 5.21 -7.77 -5.09
CA THR A 89 4.60 -8.18 -3.83
C THR A 89 3.64 -9.37 -3.99
N SER A 90 2.57 -9.44 -3.22
CA SER A 90 1.65 -10.57 -3.08
C SER A 90 1.29 -11.28 -4.39
N ALA A 91 0.73 -10.59 -5.40
CA ALA A 91 0.29 -11.24 -6.63
C ALA A 91 1.41 -12.00 -7.36
N THR A 92 2.64 -11.47 -7.33
CA THR A 92 3.80 -12.11 -7.97
C THR A 92 4.36 -13.24 -7.11
N ARG A 93 4.24 -13.13 -5.77
CA ARG A 93 4.59 -14.25 -4.87
C ARG A 93 3.74 -15.47 -5.15
N ASP A 94 2.43 -15.26 -5.35
CA ASP A 94 1.43 -16.31 -5.50
C ASP A 94 1.40 -16.93 -6.92
N ALA A 95 2.01 -16.29 -7.92
CA ALA A 95 1.91 -16.70 -9.31
C ALA A 95 2.97 -17.70 -9.75
N GLU A 96 2.54 -18.82 -10.38
CA GLU A 96 3.41 -19.83 -10.98
C GLU A 96 4.21 -19.32 -12.19
N ASN A 97 3.63 -18.37 -12.96
CA ASN A 97 4.25 -17.82 -14.18
C ASN A 97 4.97 -16.47 -13.95
N ARG A 98 5.43 -16.20 -12.74
CA ARG A 98 6.14 -14.94 -12.38
C ARG A 98 7.38 -14.66 -13.23
N GLU A 99 7.99 -15.66 -13.84
CA GLU A 99 9.15 -15.49 -14.74
C GLU A 99 8.81 -14.65 -15.98
N GLU A 100 7.56 -14.65 -16.44
CA GLU A 100 7.11 -13.80 -17.54
C GLU A 100 7.16 -12.31 -17.12
N PHE A 101 6.79 -12.01 -15.87
CA PHE A 101 6.91 -10.67 -15.30
C PHE A 101 8.39 -10.26 -15.15
N PHE A 102 9.26 -11.13 -14.62
CA PHE A 102 10.69 -10.82 -14.47
C PHE A 102 11.35 -10.53 -15.82
N GLY A 103 11.05 -11.34 -16.84
CA GLY A 103 11.52 -11.10 -18.19
C GLY A 103 11.12 -9.73 -18.72
N ALA A 104 9.87 -9.32 -18.49
CA ALA A 104 9.37 -8.02 -18.90
C ALA A 104 10.06 -6.85 -18.18
N VAL A 105 10.29 -6.97 -16.86
CA VAL A 105 11.01 -5.93 -16.07
C VAL A 105 12.44 -5.76 -16.61
N ARG A 106 13.16 -6.86 -16.77
CA ARG A 106 14.55 -6.83 -17.26
C ARG A 106 14.65 -6.23 -18.68
N GLU A 107 13.72 -6.58 -19.56
CA GLU A 107 13.69 -6.08 -20.94
C GLU A 107 13.36 -4.58 -20.99
N VAL A 108 12.40 -4.11 -20.18
CA VAL A 108 11.85 -2.76 -20.28
C VAL A 108 12.57 -1.76 -19.38
N ILE A 109 12.80 -2.11 -18.12
CA ILE A 109 13.41 -1.21 -17.12
C ILE A 109 14.95 -1.37 -17.15
N GLY A 110 15.47 -2.56 -17.39
CA GLY A 110 16.90 -2.83 -17.47
C GLY A 110 17.56 -3.24 -16.14
N VAL A 111 16.76 -3.61 -15.14
CA VAL A 111 17.19 -4.20 -13.87
C VAL A 111 16.39 -5.46 -13.58
N ASP A 112 16.84 -6.29 -12.65
CA ASP A 112 16.06 -7.43 -12.17
C ASP A 112 14.98 -6.97 -11.19
N ALA A 113 13.79 -7.59 -11.27
CA ALA A 113 12.77 -7.43 -10.25
C ALA A 113 13.03 -8.37 -9.08
N GLU A 114 12.77 -7.89 -7.88
CA GLU A 114 12.84 -8.65 -6.64
C GLU A 114 11.42 -8.99 -6.16
N VAL A 115 11.10 -10.27 -5.95
CA VAL A 115 9.90 -10.64 -5.17
C VAL A 115 10.27 -10.58 -3.71
N ILE A 116 9.76 -9.57 -3.02
CA ILE A 116 10.03 -9.39 -1.61
C ILE A 116 9.09 -10.24 -0.76
N THR A 117 9.58 -10.67 0.40
CA THR A 117 8.74 -11.37 1.38
C THR A 117 7.73 -10.41 2.01
N GLY A 118 6.64 -10.94 2.60
CA GLY A 118 5.69 -10.11 3.34
C GLY A 118 6.35 -9.34 4.50
N ASP A 119 7.35 -9.94 5.17
CA ASP A 119 8.10 -9.26 6.22
C ASP A 119 8.96 -8.10 5.70
N GLU A 120 9.58 -8.26 4.52
CA GLU A 120 10.34 -7.19 3.90
C GLU A 120 9.42 -6.08 3.40
N GLU A 121 8.29 -6.44 2.78
CA GLU A 121 7.23 -5.51 2.38
C GLU A 121 6.76 -4.67 3.59
N ALA A 122 6.46 -5.34 4.71
CA ALA A 122 6.05 -4.72 5.96
C ALA A 122 7.11 -3.74 6.50
N ARG A 123 8.39 -4.13 6.51
CA ARG A 123 9.49 -3.27 6.97
C ARG A 123 9.68 -2.03 6.11
N LEU A 124 9.63 -2.19 4.80
CA LEU A 124 9.76 -1.08 3.86
C LEU A 124 8.56 -0.13 3.99
N SER A 125 7.34 -0.67 4.11
CA SER A 125 6.13 0.12 4.29
C SER A 125 6.17 0.92 5.59
N PHE A 126 6.59 0.30 6.71
CA PHE A 126 6.77 0.99 7.98
C PHE A 126 7.76 2.15 7.87
N ALA A 127 8.96 1.89 7.34
CA ALA A 127 10.02 2.91 7.24
C ALA A 127 9.60 4.11 6.35
N GLY A 128 8.79 3.86 5.31
CA GLY A 128 8.22 4.93 4.49
C GLY A 128 7.14 5.71 5.24
N ALA A 129 6.24 5.00 5.90
CA ALA A 129 5.05 5.56 6.54
C ALA A 129 5.37 6.52 7.70
N VAL A 130 6.37 6.19 8.53
CA VAL A 130 6.69 6.94 9.77
C VAL A 130 7.69 8.07 9.57
N ALA A 131 8.28 8.18 8.39
CA ALA A 131 9.43 9.06 8.13
C ALA A 131 9.17 10.56 8.35
N ASP A 132 7.92 10.98 8.27
CA ASP A 132 7.49 12.37 8.45
C ASP A 132 6.72 12.59 9.76
N LEU A 133 6.62 11.55 10.59
CA LEU A 133 5.95 11.64 11.90
C LEU A 133 6.93 12.12 12.98
N ASP A 134 6.36 12.73 14.02
CA ASP A 134 7.10 13.06 15.22
C ASP A 134 7.45 11.76 15.97
N PRO A 135 8.74 11.50 16.27
CA PRO A 135 9.14 10.35 17.07
C PRO A 135 8.41 10.21 18.41
N ASP A 136 8.04 11.32 19.04
CA ASP A 136 7.35 11.36 20.33
C ASP A 136 5.90 10.86 20.25
N GLU A 137 5.34 10.69 19.04
CA GLU A 137 4.01 10.09 18.81
C GLU A 137 4.05 8.54 18.77
N GLY A 138 5.23 7.93 18.87
CA GLY A 138 5.40 6.47 18.92
C GLY A 138 5.24 5.87 20.31
N PRO A 139 5.16 4.55 20.42
CA PRO A 139 5.30 3.54 19.37
C PRO A 139 4.14 3.56 18.35
N PHE A 140 4.46 3.18 17.11
CA PHE A 140 3.53 3.20 15.99
C PHE A 140 3.03 1.79 15.65
N VAL A 141 1.78 1.68 15.18
CA VAL A 141 1.33 0.57 14.34
C VAL A 141 1.03 1.10 12.94
N VAL A 142 1.67 0.51 11.94
CA VAL A 142 1.41 0.80 10.53
C VAL A 142 0.57 -0.33 9.96
N ALA A 143 -0.52 0.01 9.28
CA ALA A 143 -1.33 -0.92 8.50
C ALA A 143 -1.30 -0.51 7.02
N ASP A 144 -0.82 -1.42 6.18
CA ASP A 144 -0.81 -1.27 4.72
C ASP A 144 -1.89 -2.19 4.13
N VAL A 145 -3.00 -1.60 3.68
CA VAL A 145 -4.11 -2.35 3.08
C VAL A 145 -3.95 -2.36 1.57
N GLY A 146 -3.23 -3.38 1.11
CA GLY A 146 -2.95 -3.60 -0.30
C GLY A 146 -4.08 -4.27 -1.07
N GLY A 147 -3.77 -4.73 -2.29
CA GLY A 147 -4.74 -5.45 -3.13
C GLY A 147 -4.93 -6.90 -2.72
N GLY A 148 -3.87 -7.64 -2.46
CA GLY A 148 -3.87 -9.07 -2.14
C GLY A 148 -3.56 -9.39 -0.69
N SER A 149 -2.88 -8.48 0.01
CA SER A 149 -2.44 -8.65 1.40
C SER A 149 -2.68 -7.41 2.24
N THR A 150 -2.57 -7.57 3.55
CA THR A 150 -2.53 -6.48 4.53
C THR A 150 -1.36 -6.74 5.47
N GLU A 151 -0.46 -5.79 5.55
CA GLU A 151 0.70 -5.78 6.43
C GLU A 151 0.34 -5.03 7.72
N LEU A 152 0.63 -5.64 8.88
CA LEU A 152 0.55 -5.01 10.18
C LEU A 152 1.94 -4.98 10.80
N VAL A 153 2.42 -3.81 11.17
CA VAL A 153 3.79 -3.60 11.66
C VAL A 153 3.79 -2.70 12.87
N THR A 154 4.47 -3.11 13.94
CA THR A 154 4.72 -2.25 15.10
C THR A 154 6.20 -1.89 15.20
N GLY A 155 6.48 -0.71 15.72
CA GLY A 155 7.85 -0.23 15.89
C GLY A 155 7.93 1.20 16.40
N THR A 156 9.17 1.68 16.47
CA THR A 156 9.50 3.06 16.83
C THR A 156 10.25 3.75 15.70
N TRP A 157 10.27 5.05 15.77
CA TRP A 157 10.99 5.93 14.86
C TRP A 157 11.76 6.97 15.67
N ASP A 158 13.04 7.17 15.38
CA ASP A 158 13.92 8.11 16.11
C ASP A 158 14.33 9.34 15.25
N ALA A 159 13.59 9.61 14.17
CA ALA A 159 13.87 10.58 13.12
C ALA A 159 14.99 10.18 12.14
N VAL A 160 15.69 9.10 12.37
CA VAL A 160 16.76 8.56 11.51
C VAL A 160 16.47 7.10 11.14
N ASN A 161 16.15 6.28 12.15
CA ASN A 161 16.00 4.84 12.02
C ASN A 161 14.60 4.38 12.47
N ALA A 162 14.08 3.39 11.76
CA ALA A 162 12.90 2.64 12.16
C ALA A 162 13.35 1.35 12.85
N GLU A 163 12.90 1.14 14.10
CA GLU A 163 13.09 -0.11 14.80
C GLU A 163 11.76 -0.87 14.84
N ILE A 164 11.72 -2.05 14.23
CA ILE A 164 10.52 -2.86 14.12
C ILE A 164 10.47 -3.87 15.24
N THR A 165 9.39 -3.86 16.01
CA THR A 165 9.15 -4.78 17.14
C THR A 165 8.26 -5.96 16.78
N GLY A 166 7.45 -5.84 15.72
CA GLY A 166 6.63 -6.92 15.19
C GLY A 166 6.18 -6.63 13.78
N ALA A 167 6.08 -7.65 12.93
CA ALA A 167 5.60 -7.51 11.57
C ALA A 167 4.88 -8.78 11.12
N ARG A 168 3.76 -8.63 10.45
CA ARG A 168 3.04 -9.74 9.83
C ARG A 168 2.31 -9.28 8.57
N SER A 169 2.48 -10.02 7.49
CA SER A 169 1.63 -9.94 6.30
C SER A 169 0.53 -11.00 6.39
N THR A 170 -0.68 -10.63 6.00
CA THR A 170 -1.86 -11.50 5.97
C THR A 170 -2.52 -11.48 4.60
N ASP A 171 -3.06 -12.63 4.16
CA ASP A 171 -3.64 -12.82 2.84
C ASP A 171 -5.06 -12.26 2.74
N VAL A 172 -5.24 -11.00 3.11
CA VAL A 172 -6.47 -10.23 2.95
C VAL A 172 -6.16 -8.83 2.43
N GLY A 173 -6.80 -8.44 1.34
CA GLY A 173 -6.63 -7.13 0.70
C GLY A 173 -7.84 -6.81 -0.17
N CYS A 174 -7.90 -5.58 -0.68
CA CYS A 174 -9.12 -5.06 -1.33
C CYS A 174 -9.53 -5.85 -2.58
N VAL A 175 -8.60 -6.34 -3.40
CA VAL A 175 -8.88 -7.14 -4.60
C VAL A 175 -9.30 -8.54 -4.19
N ARG A 176 -8.47 -9.21 -3.38
CA ARG A 176 -8.72 -10.59 -2.91
C ARG A 176 -10.09 -10.72 -2.25
N LEU A 177 -10.42 -9.80 -1.35
CA LEU A 177 -11.70 -9.82 -0.64
C LEU A 177 -12.88 -9.59 -1.58
N THR A 178 -12.75 -8.64 -2.51
CA THR A 178 -13.78 -8.34 -3.50
C THR A 178 -14.03 -9.53 -4.42
N GLU A 179 -12.98 -10.12 -4.99
CA GLU A 179 -13.10 -11.25 -5.93
C GLU A 179 -13.65 -12.50 -5.26
N LYS A 180 -13.37 -12.69 -3.96
CA LYS A 180 -13.77 -13.90 -3.26
C LYS A 180 -15.20 -13.85 -2.70
N PHE A 181 -15.68 -12.68 -2.27
CA PHE A 181 -16.93 -12.57 -1.51
C PHE A 181 -17.93 -11.55 -2.05
N LEU A 182 -17.49 -10.43 -2.65
CA LEU A 182 -18.35 -9.28 -2.92
C LEU A 182 -18.76 -9.26 -4.41
N HIS A 183 -19.62 -10.21 -4.80
CA HIS A 183 -19.99 -10.42 -6.21
C HIS A 183 -21.16 -9.56 -6.68
N ASP A 184 -22.04 -9.12 -5.77
CA ASP A 184 -23.19 -8.26 -6.09
C ASP A 184 -22.79 -6.77 -6.01
N ASP A 185 -23.60 -5.90 -6.61
CA ASP A 185 -23.38 -4.45 -6.57
C ASP A 185 -24.67 -3.68 -6.22
N PRO A 186 -24.79 -3.11 -5.00
CA PRO A 186 -23.87 -3.30 -3.88
C PRO A 186 -23.90 -4.72 -3.32
N PRO A 187 -22.86 -5.15 -2.59
CA PRO A 187 -22.84 -6.45 -1.97
C PRO A 187 -24.03 -6.69 -1.04
N SER A 188 -24.55 -7.92 -1.02
CA SER A 188 -25.61 -8.29 -0.08
C SER A 188 -25.10 -8.34 1.36
N ALA A 189 -26.00 -8.21 2.34
CA ALA A 189 -25.65 -8.32 3.75
C ALA A 189 -24.97 -9.66 4.10
N ALA A 190 -25.33 -10.76 3.43
CA ALA A 190 -24.69 -12.05 3.61
C ALA A 190 -23.25 -12.05 3.11
N GLN A 191 -23.00 -11.52 1.90
CA GLN A 191 -21.66 -11.40 1.33
C GLN A 191 -20.75 -10.52 2.21
N THR A 192 -21.26 -9.38 2.70
CA THR A 192 -20.53 -8.51 3.60
C THR A 192 -20.19 -9.21 4.92
N ALA A 193 -21.12 -9.97 5.50
CA ALA A 193 -20.89 -10.71 6.73
C ALA A 193 -19.83 -11.82 6.56
N GLU A 194 -19.87 -12.58 5.47
CA GLU A 194 -18.87 -13.61 5.16
C GLU A 194 -17.48 -12.98 4.94
N ALA A 195 -17.42 -11.84 4.23
CA ALA A 195 -16.18 -11.10 4.01
C ALA A 195 -15.60 -10.56 5.32
N GLU A 196 -16.45 -10.07 6.23
CA GLU A 196 -16.02 -9.59 7.55
C GLU A 196 -15.49 -10.73 8.42
N GLU A 197 -16.20 -11.86 8.47
CA GLU A 197 -15.77 -13.05 9.22
C GLU A 197 -14.41 -13.56 8.70
N PHE A 198 -14.26 -13.67 7.39
CA PHE A 198 -12.98 -14.04 6.76
C PHE A 198 -11.87 -13.05 7.11
N THR A 199 -12.15 -11.75 7.04
CA THR A 199 -11.17 -10.69 7.35
C THR A 199 -10.70 -10.78 8.79
N ARG A 200 -11.63 -10.90 9.75
CA ARG A 200 -11.28 -11.07 11.18
C ARG A 200 -10.46 -12.34 11.43
N ALA A 201 -10.86 -13.46 10.85
CA ALA A 201 -10.15 -14.73 10.98
C ALA A 201 -8.72 -14.66 10.41
N THR A 202 -8.55 -13.97 9.27
CA THR A 202 -7.25 -13.82 8.60
C THR A 202 -6.32 -12.85 9.33
N LEU A 203 -6.87 -11.79 9.94
CA LEU A 203 -6.08 -10.82 10.72
C LEU A 203 -5.76 -11.30 12.15
N ALA A 204 -6.53 -12.21 12.73
CA ALA A 204 -6.34 -12.66 14.11
C ALA A 204 -4.93 -13.17 14.44
N PRO A 205 -4.24 -13.96 13.58
CA PRO A 205 -2.84 -14.34 13.80
C PRO A 205 -1.90 -13.14 13.86
N ALA A 206 -2.12 -12.11 13.04
CA ALA A 206 -1.29 -10.91 13.06
C ALA A 206 -1.37 -10.21 14.41
N PHE A 207 -2.54 -10.04 14.99
CA PHE A 207 -2.72 -9.46 16.32
C PHE A 207 -2.20 -10.33 17.47
N THR A 208 -1.89 -11.60 17.21
CA THR A 208 -1.23 -12.49 18.18
C THR A 208 0.29 -12.35 18.12
N GLU A 209 0.84 -12.18 16.91
CA GLU A 209 2.29 -12.09 16.65
C GLU A 209 2.81 -10.65 16.79
N VAL A 210 1.99 -9.66 16.47
CA VAL A 210 2.31 -8.23 16.50
C VAL A 210 1.68 -7.61 17.74
N ALA A 211 2.51 -7.29 18.73
CA ALA A 211 2.05 -6.68 19.98
C ALA A 211 1.62 -5.23 19.73
N VAL A 212 0.32 -4.96 19.82
CA VAL A 212 -0.24 -3.61 19.59
C VAL A 212 -0.63 -2.88 20.88
N GLY A 213 -0.58 -3.54 22.06
CA GLY A 213 -1.11 -2.99 23.31
C GLY A 213 -0.45 -1.71 23.81
N ASP A 214 0.81 -1.47 23.44
CA ASP A 214 1.58 -0.30 23.88
C ASP A 214 1.69 0.79 22.78
N VAL A 215 1.06 0.59 21.61
CA VAL A 215 1.15 1.58 20.52
C VAL A 215 0.31 2.80 20.83
N GLN A 216 0.81 3.98 20.43
CA GLN A 216 0.14 5.26 20.64
C GLN A 216 -0.52 5.80 19.39
N THR A 217 0.04 5.48 18.22
CA THR A 217 -0.43 6.01 16.94
C THR A 217 -0.64 4.89 15.94
N TRP A 218 -1.85 4.83 15.35
CA TRP A 218 -2.14 4.03 14.18
C TRP A 218 -1.92 4.85 12.92
N VAL A 219 -1.07 4.36 12.03
CA VAL A 219 -0.82 4.94 10.71
C VAL A 219 -1.34 3.99 9.65
N ALA A 220 -2.15 4.46 8.73
CA ALA A 220 -2.57 3.66 7.58
C ALA A 220 -2.05 4.26 6.28
N VAL A 221 -1.62 3.36 5.40
CA VAL A 221 -1.01 3.70 4.12
C VAL A 221 -1.71 3.03 2.95
N ALA A 222 -1.19 3.25 1.77
CA ALA A 222 -1.67 2.77 0.49
C ALA A 222 -3.03 3.31 0.05
N GLY A 223 -3.42 2.89 -1.15
CA GLY A 223 -4.53 3.51 -1.85
C GLY A 223 -5.91 3.29 -1.25
N THR A 224 -6.10 2.26 -0.42
CA THR A 224 -7.35 2.06 0.32
C THR A 224 -7.51 3.12 1.39
N ALA A 225 -6.49 3.31 2.24
CA ALA A 225 -6.51 4.26 3.33
C ALA A 225 -6.63 5.71 2.83
N THR A 226 -5.83 6.09 1.86
CA THR A 226 -5.82 7.46 1.31
C THR A 226 -7.11 7.81 0.58
N THR A 227 -7.74 6.84 -0.12
CA THR A 227 -9.05 7.05 -0.76
C THR A 227 -10.17 7.17 0.28
N LEU A 228 -10.17 6.32 1.32
CA LEU A 228 -11.13 6.40 2.41
C LEU A 228 -11.03 7.76 3.11
N ALA A 229 -9.82 8.24 3.39
CA ALA A 229 -9.58 9.55 3.98
C ALA A 229 -10.09 10.69 3.09
N ALA A 230 -9.79 10.66 1.81
CA ALA A 230 -10.26 11.68 0.88
C ALA A 230 -11.80 11.77 0.82
N VAL A 231 -12.49 10.62 0.93
CA VAL A 231 -13.97 10.56 1.01
C VAL A 231 -14.48 11.03 2.37
N ALA A 232 -13.84 10.63 3.48
CA ALA A 232 -14.21 11.06 4.82
C ALA A 232 -14.09 12.59 4.99
N MET A 233 -13.06 13.18 4.38
CA MET A 233 -12.81 14.64 4.38
C MET A 233 -13.68 15.40 3.36
N ASP A 234 -14.56 14.74 2.63
CA ASP A 234 -15.41 15.30 1.57
C ASP A 234 -14.62 16.11 0.52
N LEU A 235 -13.46 15.58 0.09
CA LEU A 235 -12.64 16.23 -0.90
C LEU A 235 -13.32 16.17 -2.28
N ARG A 236 -13.29 17.28 -3.02
CA ARG A 236 -13.83 17.35 -4.39
C ARG A 236 -12.97 16.65 -5.42
N THR A 237 -11.69 16.58 -5.16
CA THR A 237 -10.66 15.91 -5.97
C THR A 237 -9.65 15.28 -5.03
N TYR A 238 -8.94 14.26 -5.50
CA TYR A 238 -7.84 13.67 -4.74
C TYR A 238 -6.72 14.71 -4.55
N ASP A 239 -6.36 14.98 -3.31
CA ASP A 239 -5.37 16.00 -2.94
C ASP A 239 -4.38 15.38 -1.92
N PRO A 240 -3.23 14.90 -2.38
CA PRO A 240 -2.26 14.21 -1.52
C PRO A 240 -1.69 15.11 -0.41
N GLU A 241 -1.56 16.43 -0.63
CA GLU A 241 -1.05 17.34 0.39
C GLU A 241 -2.02 17.51 1.56
N ARG A 242 -3.32 17.41 1.30
CA ARG A 242 -4.35 17.46 2.35
C ARG A 242 -4.57 16.12 3.02
N ILE A 243 -4.33 15.02 2.30
CA ILE A 243 -4.52 13.65 2.80
C ILE A 243 -3.35 13.25 3.70
N HIS A 244 -2.12 13.55 3.27
CA HIS A 244 -0.92 13.20 4.02
C HIS A 244 -0.94 13.81 5.42
N LEU A 245 -0.68 12.96 6.43
CA LEU A 245 -0.72 13.28 7.87
C LEU A 245 -2.09 13.81 8.38
N SER A 246 -3.16 13.67 7.58
CA SER A 246 -4.51 13.92 8.09
C SER A 246 -4.87 12.89 9.17
N ARG A 247 -5.70 13.33 10.13
CA ARG A 247 -6.17 12.52 11.25
C ARG A 247 -7.68 12.35 11.16
N LEU A 248 -8.14 11.12 11.32
CA LEU A 248 -9.55 10.75 11.26
C LEU A 248 -9.92 10.03 12.55
N GLY A 249 -10.98 10.47 13.22
CA GLY A 249 -11.57 9.72 14.31
C GLY A 249 -12.09 8.36 13.84
N LEU A 250 -11.99 7.32 14.67
CA LEU A 250 -12.40 5.97 14.27
C LEU A 250 -13.87 5.86 13.91
N ASP A 251 -14.73 6.72 14.47
CA ASP A 251 -16.15 6.74 14.09
C ASP A 251 -16.35 7.24 12.67
N ASP A 252 -15.56 8.22 12.21
CA ASP A 252 -15.58 8.70 10.82
C ASP A 252 -15.02 7.62 9.87
N VAL A 253 -13.95 6.92 10.28
CA VAL A 253 -13.41 5.77 9.54
C VAL A 253 -14.48 4.69 9.35
N ARG A 254 -15.16 4.29 10.44
CA ARG A 254 -16.22 3.28 10.41
C ARG A 254 -17.42 3.70 9.57
N ALA A 255 -17.87 4.95 9.74
CA ALA A 255 -19.01 5.47 8.99
C ALA A 255 -18.72 5.54 7.49
N THR A 256 -17.53 6.05 7.12
CA THR A 256 -17.11 6.15 5.72
C THR A 256 -16.90 4.77 5.11
N ALA A 257 -16.29 3.83 5.84
CA ALA A 257 -16.12 2.46 5.39
C ALA A 257 -17.47 1.79 5.09
N ARG A 258 -18.44 1.83 6.02
CA ARG A 258 -19.78 1.27 5.81
C ARG A 258 -20.50 1.93 4.63
N ARG A 259 -20.33 3.23 4.44
CA ARG A 259 -20.89 3.94 3.29
C ARG A 259 -20.32 3.39 1.99
N LEU A 260 -19.00 3.21 1.88
CA LEU A 260 -18.34 2.70 0.68
C LEU A 260 -18.65 1.21 0.43
N GLU A 261 -18.78 0.40 1.49
CA GLU A 261 -19.20 -1.01 1.41
C GLU A 261 -20.59 -1.17 0.79
N GLY A 262 -21.56 -0.35 1.24
CA GLY A 262 -22.97 -0.44 0.79
C GLY A 262 -23.31 0.45 -0.40
N MET A 263 -22.38 1.21 -0.96
CA MET A 263 -22.62 2.12 -2.06
C MET A 263 -22.57 1.40 -3.42
N PRO A 264 -23.56 1.60 -4.32
CA PRO A 264 -23.49 1.09 -5.69
C PRO A 264 -22.24 1.59 -6.43
N ARG A 265 -21.75 0.79 -7.36
CA ARG A 265 -20.54 1.07 -8.14
C ARG A 265 -20.57 2.45 -8.83
N ASP A 266 -21.70 2.79 -9.44
CA ASP A 266 -21.82 4.06 -10.18
C ASP A 266 -21.80 5.27 -9.23
N GLU A 267 -22.33 5.14 -8.04
CA GLU A 267 -22.24 6.17 -7.00
C GLU A 267 -20.79 6.30 -6.48
N ARG A 268 -20.08 5.17 -6.26
CA ARG A 268 -18.65 5.19 -5.92
C ARG A 268 -17.83 5.87 -7.01
N ALA A 269 -18.13 5.60 -8.29
CA ALA A 269 -17.45 6.21 -9.43
C ALA A 269 -17.70 7.74 -9.54
N ALA A 270 -18.81 8.22 -9.01
CA ALA A 270 -19.15 9.64 -8.99
C ALA A 270 -18.49 10.44 -7.87
N LEU A 271 -17.84 9.78 -6.89
CA LEU A 271 -17.10 10.45 -5.84
C LEU A 271 -15.86 11.15 -6.42
N GLY A 272 -15.71 12.45 -6.16
CA GLY A 272 -14.67 13.27 -6.76
C GLY A 272 -13.22 12.76 -6.56
N PRO A 273 -12.83 12.29 -5.38
CA PRO A 273 -11.48 11.77 -5.14
C PRO A 273 -11.29 10.29 -5.58
N MET A 274 -12.35 9.62 -6.06
CA MET A 274 -12.32 8.20 -6.41
C MET A 274 -11.56 7.96 -7.71
N HIS A 275 -10.43 7.27 -7.63
CA HIS A 275 -9.72 6.84 -8.83
C HIS A 275 -10.51 5.74 -9.57
N PRO A 276 -10.74 5.84 -10.91
CA PRO A 276 -11.54 4.86 -11.66
C PRO A 276 -11.12 3.40 -11.46
N GLY A 277 -9.84 3.14 -11.28
CA GLY A 277 -9.31 1.79 -11.05
C GLY A 277 -9.52 1.24 -9.65
N ARG A 278 -10.05 2.03 -8.71
CA ARG A 278 -10.37 1.61 -7.33
C ARG A 278 -11.86 1.39 -7.09
N VAL A 279 -12.71 1.89 -7.97
CA VAL A 279 -14.18 1.84 -7.83
C VAL A 279 -14.68 0.45 -7.49
N ASP A 280 -14.12 -0.58 -8.15
CA ASP A 280 -14.57 -1.96 -8.00
C ASP A 280 -14.12 -2.60 -6.68
N VAL A 281 -12.99 -2.14 -6.11
CA VAL A 281 -12.33 -2.83 -4.98
C VAL A 281 -12.36 -2.05 -3.67
N ILE A 282 -12.75 -0.76 -3.70
CA ILE A 282 -12.71 0.10 -2.51
C ILE A 282 -13.66 -0.39 -1.41
N GLY A 283 -14.80 -1.01 -1.75
CA GLY A 283 -15.72 -1.58 -0.77
C GLY A 283 -15.06 -2.67 0.07
N GLY A 284 -14.34 -3.61 -0.59
CA GLY A 284 -13.57 -4.64 0.11
C GLY A 284 -12.45 -4.06 0.97
N GLY A 285 -11.71 -3.07 0.43
CA GLY A 285 -10.67 -2.39 1.19
C GLY A 285 -11.21 -1.62 2.41
N SER A 286 -12.36 -0.96 2.25
CA SER A 286 -13.03 -0.26 3.34
C SER A 286 -13.47 -1.20 4.46
N LEU A 287 -13.93 -2.41 4.12
CA LEU A 287 -14.26 -3.45 5.10
C LEU A 287 -13.01 -3.84 5.91
N VAL A 288 -11.86 -4.04 5.27
CA VAL A 288 -10.59 -4.33 5.97
C VAL A 288 -10.24 -3.18 6.91
N MET A 289 -10.32 -1.92 6.47
CA MET A 289 -10.04 -0.74 7.29
C MET A 289 -10.98 -0.65 8.50
N ARG A 290 -12.27 -0.97 8.33
CA ARG A 290 -13.24 -0.98 9.43
C ARG A 290 -12.92 -2.06 10.46
N VAL A 291 -12.57 -3.25 10.02
CA VAL A 291 -12.14 -4.34 10.92
C VAL A 291 -10.88 -3.95 11.69
N LEU A 292 -9.89 -3.37 11.03
CA LEU A 292 -8.68 -2.85 11.70
C LEU A 292 -9.02 -1.76 12.74
N ALA A 293 -9.94 -0.85 12.43
CA ALA A 293 -10.39 0.19 13.37
C ALA A 293 -11.07 -0.40 14.61
N ASP A 294 -11.84 -1.47 14.46
CA ASP A 294 -12.45 -2.18 15.59
C ASP A 294 -11.41 -2.88 16.46
N GLU A 295 -10.51 -3.65 15.82
CA GLU A 295 -9.48 -4.42 16.53
C GLU A 295 -8.46 -3.51 17.25
N LEU A 296 -8.01 -2.41 16.64
CA LEU A 296 -7.06 -1.48 17.25
C LEU A 296 -7.70 -0.65 18.37
N ALA A 297 -8.97 -0.26 18.23
CA ALA A 297 -9.70 0.38 19.33
C ALA A 297 -9.82 -0.54 20.57
N GLU A 298 -10.07 -1.83 20.36
CA GLU A 298 -10.22 -2.79 21.44
C GLU A 298 -8.91 -3.16 22.11
N ARG A 299 -7.82 -3.28 21.33
CA ARG A 299 -6.54 -3.83 21.79
C ARG A 299 -5.53 -2.78 22.24
N ALA A 300 -5.63 -1.55 21.75
CA ALA A 300 -4.63 -0.50 21.92
C ALA A 300 -5.20 0.87 22.33
N ASP A 301 -6.47 0.94 22.68
CA ASP A 301 -7.17 2.20 23.01
C ASP A 301 -7.01 3.31 21.95
N ILE A 302 -6.75 2.94 20.70
CA ILE A 302 -6.61 3.86 19.57
C ILE A 302 -7.97 4.52 19.30
N THR A 303 -7.98 5.84 19.18
CA THR A 303 -9.19 6.63 18.94
C THR A 303 -9.18 7.35 17.60
N GLU A 304 -8.03 7.46 16.96
CA GLU A 304 -7.86 8.10 15.67
C GLU A 304 -6.86 7.36 14.78
N LEU A 305 -6.94 7.66 13.50
CA LEU A 305 -6.08 7.11 12.44
C LEU A 305 -5.32 8.26 11.78
N VAL A 306 -4.01 8.13 11.64
CA VAL A 306 -3.16 8.99 10.81
C VAL A 306 -3.02 8.39 9.42
N ILE A 307 -3.20 9.18 8.38
CA ILE A 307 -3.03 8.73 6.99
C ILE A 307 -1.68 9.18 6.47
N SER A 308 -0.90 8.26 5.90
CA SER A 308 0.34 8.62 5.20
C SER A 308 0.23 8.33 3.69
N GLU A 309 0.63 9.31 2.87
CA GLU A 309 0.85 9.12 1.43
C GLU A 309 2.22 8.50 1.14
N HIS A 310 3.10 8.48 2.14
CA HIS A 310 4.38 7.79 2.08
C HIS A 310 4.22 6.37 2.62
N ASP A 311 4.79 5.40 1.89
CA ASP A 311 4.60 3.98 2.14
C ASP A 311 5.81 3.14 1.67
N ILE A 312 5.58 1.90 1.24
CA ILE A 312 6.62 1.01 0.74
C ILE A 312 7.48 1.65 -0.37
N LEU A 313 6.91 2.50 -1.22
CA LEU A 313 7.64 3.15 -2.31
C LEU A 313 8.74 4.06 -1.76
N ASP A 314 8.44 4.79 -0.70
CA ASP A 314 9.40 5.64 0.02
C ASP A 314 10.43 4.79 0.78
N GLY A 315 9.98 3.69 1.39
CA GLY A 315 10.86 2.72 2.02
C GLY A 315 11.87 2.09 1.06
N ILE A 316 11.45 1.73 -0.16
CA ILE A 316 12.34 1.21 -1.20
C ILE A 316 13.39 2.27 -1.59
N ALA A 317 12.96 3.54 -1.78
CA ALA A 317 13.87 4.63 -2.12
C ALA A 317 14.87 4.91 -1.00
N ARG A 318 14.43 4.90 0.27
CA ARG A 318 15.30 5.03 1.45
C ARG A 318 16.31 3.88 1.55
N ALA A 319 15.87 2.65 1.33
CA ALA A 319 16.75 1.47 1.34
C ALA A 319 17.80 1.51 0.22
N LEU A 320 17.49 2.10 -0.94
CA LEU A 320 18.49 2.38 -1.98
C LEU A 320 19.48 3.45 -1.53
N ALA A 321 18.99 4.54 -0.93
CA ALA A 321 19.83 5.64 -0.45
C ALA A 321 20.82 5.19 0.64
N ALA A 322 20.43 4.25 1.49
CA ALA A 322 21.28 3.69 2.55
C ALA A 322 22.46 2.84 2.03
N ARG A 323 22.52 2.54 0.72
CA ARG A 323 23.63 1.80 0.09
C ARG A 323 24.82 2.71 -0.26
N TRP A 324 24.69 4.02 -0.10
CA TRP A 324 25.69 5.05 -0.43
C TRP A 324 26.27 5.71 0.81
#